data_2982058ea18e622d71d2ae607c063726
#
_entry.id   2982058ea18e622d71d2ae607c063726
#
_cell.length_a   1.000
_cell.length_b   1.000
_cell.length_c   1.000
_cell.angle_alpha   90.00
_cell.angle_beta   90.00
_cell.angle_gamma   90.00
#
_symmetry.space_group_name_H-M   'P 1'
#
loop_
_entity.id
_entity.type
_entity.pdbx_description
1 polymer ?
#
loop_
_entity_poly.entity_id
_entity_poly.type
_entity_poly.pdbx_seq_one_letter_code
_entity_poly.pdbx_strand_id
1 'polypeptide(L)'
;RLRVSDIGEARPEPPLVVDTTAPIPCLRHGIPTNRLAYAMQYFDLSCVAFEDLPYVTLLCRLLKQLPTSEHSAEELDNLLAGKLGFLSFTTEVMTQPDVDGVHPYLLVSAGALSEKINALASLPREVWSNTLLADADADRVRDVLTQIRIGLEQGFINNGHSAALGRAMSYSSPSAVVCEQLSGVDFYLFLRDLLEHFDERLD
;
A
#
# COMPACT_ATOMS: atom_id res chain seq x y z
N ARG A 1 -14.07 36.64 -16.88
CA ARG A 1 -14.77 36.42 -15.60
C ARG A 1 -15.49 35.08 -15.72
N LEU A 2 -15.11 34.09 -14.91
CA LEU A 2 -15.75 32.78 -14.91
C LEU A 2 -17.22 32.91 -14.52
N ARG A 3 -18.09 32.12 -15.18
CA ARG A 3 -19.54 32.05 -14.93
C ARG A 3 -19.89 30.62 -14.51
N VAL A 4 -20.99 30.43 -13.81
CA VAL A 4 -21.51 29.10 -13.44
C VAL A 4 -21.77 28.24 -14.69
N SER A 5 -22.14 28.83 -15.82
CA SER A 5 -22.30 28.17 -17.10
C SER A 5 -21.00 27.60 -17.71
N ASP A 6 -19.83 28.05 -17.19
CA ASP A 6 -18.54 27.56 -17.65
C ASP A 6 -18.12 26.24 -16.87
N ILE A 7 -18.90 25.91 -15.85
CA ILE A 7 -18.80 24.61 -15.17
C ILE A 7 -19.53 23.60 -16.08
N GLY A 8 -18.75 22.76 -16.74
CA GLY A 8 -19.31 21.71 -17.60
C GLY A 8 -20.24 20.77 -16.83
N GLU A 9 -21.07 20.03 -17.55
CA GLU A 9 -21.91 18.98 -16.96
C GLU A 9 -21.05 17.99 -16.16
N ALA A 10 -21.60 17.52 -15.03
CA ALA A 10 -20.96 16.49 -14.23
C ALA A 10 -20.63 15.26 -15.12
N ARG A 11 -19.40 14.78 -15.06
CA ARG A 11 -19.04 13.57 -15.78
C ARG A 11 -19.93 12.42 -15.31
N PRO A 12 -20.45 11.60 -16.22
CA PRO A 12 -21.24 10.43 -15.82
C PRO A 12 -20.39 9.53 -14.92
N GLU A 13 -20.99 8.99 -13.89
CA GLU A 13 -20.31 8.02 -13.03
C GLU A 13 -19.85 6.82 -13.87
N PRO A 14 -18.65 6.30 -13.61
CA PRO A 14 -18.18 5.11 -14.32
C PRO A 14 -19.11 3.91 -14.01
N PRO A 15 -19.42 3.08 -15.01
CA PRO A 15 -20.29 1.93 -14.82
C PRO A 15 -19.69 1.00 -13.77
N LEU A 16 -20.49 0.60 -12.78
CA LEU A 16 -20.13 -0.32 -11.73
C LEU A 16 -20.96 -1.60 -11.82
N VAL A 17 -20.28 -2.74 -11.89
CA VAL A 17 -20.90 -4.07 -11.77
C VAL A 17 -20.37 -4.72 -10.49
N VAL A 18 -21.29 -5.07 -9.59
CA VAL A 18 -20.96 -5.80 -8.35
C VAL A 18 -21.17 -7.30 -8.63
N ASP A 19 -20.09 -8.06 -8.63
CA ASP A 19 -20.11 -9.52 -8.81
C ASP A 19 -19.90 -10.20 -7.46
N THR A 20 -20.95 -10.84 -6.97
CA THR A 20 -20.96 -11.58 -5.71
C THR A 20 -20.91 -13.09 -5.92
N THR A 21 -20.72 -13.56 -7.15
CA THR A 21 -20.62 -15.01 -7.47
C THR A 21 -19.23 -15.57 -7.16
N ALA A 22 -18.21 -14.70 -7.09
CA ALA A 22 -16.86 -15.07 -6.65
C ALA A 22 -16.82 -15.25 -5.12
N PRO A 23 -15.83 -15.99 -4.59
CA PRO A 23 -15.66 -16.17 -3.14
C PRO A 23 -15.53 -14.87 -2.35
N ILE A 24 -15.06 -13.81 -2.99
CA ILE A 24 -14.98 -12.45 -2.46
C ILE A 24 -15.74 -11.49 -3.39
N PRO A 25 -16.41 -10.45 -2.87
CA PRO A 25 -17.07 -9.45 -3.69
C PRO A 25 -16.09 -8.79 -4.66
N CYS A 26 -16.47 -8.72 -5.93
CA CYS A 26 -15.65 -8.10 -6.97
C CYS A 26 -16.42 -6.91 -7.59
N LEU A 27 -15.82 -5.73 -7.50
CA LEU A 27 -16.31 -4.50 -8.13
C LEU A 27 -15.64 -4.33 -9.48
N ARG A 28 -16.41 -4.27 -10.56
CA ARG A 28 -15.87 -4.14 -11.92
C ARG A 28 -16.34 -2.85 -12.57
N HIS A 29 -15.38 -2.10 -13.11
CA HIS A 29 -15.61 -0.89 -13.90
C HIS A 29 -15.22 -1.15 -15.35
N GLY A 30 -16.20 -1.24 -16.24
CA GLY A 30 -15.97 -1.41 -17.69
C GLY A 30 -15.77 -0.06 -18.37
N ILE A 31 -14.59 0.53 -18.23
CA ILE A 31 -14.24 1.83 -18.82
C ILE A 31 -13.15 1.68 -19.89
N PRO A 32 -13.10 2.57 -20.90
CA PRO A 32 -12.03 2.56 -21.91
C PRO A 32 -10.67 2.90 -21.26
N THR A 33 -9.76 1.94 -21.22
CA THR A 33 -8.44 2.05 -20.58
C THR A 33 -7.27 1.89 -21.56
N ASN A 34 -7.52 1.98 -22.88
CA ASN A 34 -6.51 1.78 -23.91
C ASN A 34 -5.71 0.47 -23.74
N ARG A 35 -6.41 -0.64 -23.54
CA ARG A 35 -5.86 -1.99 -23.35
C ARG A 35 -5.10 -2.18 -22.02
N LEU A 36 -5.30 -1.32 -21.05
CA LEU A 36 -4.78 -1.51 -19.69
C LEU A 36 -5.85 -2.17 -18.81
N ALA A 37 -5.46 -3.15 -18.02
CA ALA A 37 -6.26 -3.73 -16.97
C ALA A 37 -5.64 -3.37 -15.62
N TYR A 38 -6.49 -3.04 -14.65
CA TYR A 38 -6.11 -2.72 -13.29
C TYR A 38 -6.81 -3.67 -12.33
N ALA A 39 -6.09 -4.12 -11.31
CA ALA A 39 -6.64 -4.91 -10.22
C ALA A 39 -6.24 -4.27 -8.88
N MET A 40 -7.22 -4.15 -7.99
CA MET A 40 -7.03 -3.65 -6.62
C MET A 40 -7.65 -4.68 -5.67
N GLN A 41 -6.86 -5.17 -4.71
CA GLN A 41 -7.30 -6.12 -3.71
C GLN A 41 -7.14 -5.48 -2.34
N TYR A 42 -8.23 -5.40 -1.60
CA TYR A 42 -8.28 -4.82 -0.27
C TYR A 42 -8.36 -5.93 0.77
N PHE A 43 -7.41 -5.93 1.69
CA PHE A 43 -7.39 -6.84 2.83
C PHE A 43 -7.69 -6.03 4.09
N ASP A 44 -8.77 -6.39 4.78
CA ASP A 44 -9.20 -5.73 5.99
C ASP A 44 -8.19 -5.98 7.12
N LEU A 45 -7.71 -4.91 7.74
CA LEU A 45 -6.76 -4.95 8.85
C LEU A 45 -7.44 -4.79 10.22
N SER A 46 -8.76 -4.88 10.30
CA SER A 46 -9.49 -4.77 11.58
C SER A 46 -9.12 -5.86 12.60
N CYS A 47 -8.54 -6.97 12.13
CA CYS A 47 -8.02 -8.04 13.00
C CYS A 47 -6.59 -7.79 13.50
N VAL A 48 -5.90 -6.78 13.01
CA VAL A 48 -4.54 -6.41 13.42
C VAL A 48 -4.63 -5.47 14.61
N ALA A 49 -3.86 -5.73 15.66
CA ALA A 49 -3.80 -4.84 16.81
C ALA A 49 -3.23 -3.47 16.39
N PHE A 50 -3.68 -2.41 17.03
CA PHE A 50 -3.30 -1.04 16.67
C PHE A 50 -1.78 -0.83 16.75
N GLU A 51 -1.13 -1.38 17.75
CA GLU A 51 0.32 -1.37 17.95
C GLU A 51 1.10 -2.12 16.88
N ASP A 52 0.46 -3.07 16.17
CA ASP A 52 1.08 -3.89 15.12
C ASP A 52 0.93 -3.29 13.71
N LEU A 53 0.10 -2.26 13.55
CA LEU A 53 -0.11 -1.60 12.25
C LEU A 53 1.19 -1.12 11.58
N PRO A 54 2.20 -0.59 12.30
CA PRO A 54 3.47 -0.22 11.68
C PRO A 54 4.19 -1.39 10.98
N TYR A 55 4.09 -2.60 11.51
CA TYR A 55 4.68 -3.80 10.88
C TYR A 55 4.02 -4.13 9.54
N VAL A 56 2.71 -3.86 9.38
CA VAL A 56 2.04 -4.02 8.07
C VAL A 56 2.65 -3.08 7.03
N THR A 57 2.98 -1.85 7.42
CA THR A 57 3.67 -0.92 6.53
C THR A 57 5.07 -1.42 6.17
N LEU A 58 5.83 -1.96 7.13
CA LEU A 58 7.14 -2.57 6.86
C LEU A 58 7.00 -3.76 5.91
N LEU A 59 6.03 -4.64 6.14
CA LEU A 59 5.72 -5.75 5.25
C LEU A 59 5.50 -5.26 3.82
N CYS A 60 4.66 -4.26 3.61
CA CYS A 60 4.43 -3.66 2.30
C CYS A 60 5.71 -3.18 1.61
N ARG A 61 6.68 -2.69 2.37
CA ARG A 61 7.96 -2.20 1.86
C ARG A 61 8.95 -3.32 1.55
N LEU A 62 8.94 -4.39 2.34
CA LEU A 62 9.82 -5.55 2.16
C LEU A 62 9.38 -6.42 0.99
N LEU A 63 8.06 -6.56 0.77
CA LEU A 63 7.53 -7.24 -0.41
C LEU A 63 8.15 -6.64 -1.68
N LYS A 64 8.53 -7.47 -2.64
CA LYS A 64 9.31 -7.17 -3.86
C LYS A 64 10.80 -6.85 -3.66
N GLN A 65 11.27 -6.65 -2.44
CA GLN A 65 12.69 -6.45 -2.14
C GLN A 65 13.39 -7.74 -1.75
N LEU A 66 12.62 -8.76 -1.41
CA LEU A 66 13.08 -10.06 -0.98
C LEU A 66 12.79 -11.12 -2.05
N PRO A 67 13.54 -12.24 -2.07
CA PRO A 67 13.27 -13.35 -2.97
C PRO A 67 11.96 -14.05 -2.61
N THR A 68 11.38 -14.72 -3.59
CA THR A 68 10.28 -15.68 -3.40
C THR A 68 10.82 -17.10 -3.44
N SER A 69 9.97 -18.09 -3.16
CA SER A 69 10.34 -19.51 -3.36
C SER A 69 10.57 -19.87 -4.83
N GLU A 70 10.17 -19.02 -5.78
CA GLU A 70 10.22 -19.29 -7.21
C GLU A 70 11.32 -18.48 -7.92
N HIS A 71 11.58 -17.24 -7.44
CA HIS A 71 12.52 -16.32 -8.08
C HIS A 71 13.40 -15.60 -7.05
N SER A 72 14.65 -15.36 -7.43
CA SER A 72 15.51 -14.40 -6.70
C SER A 72 14.94 -12.98 -6.81
N ALA A 73 15.38 -12.07 -5.93
CA ALA A 73 14.90 -10.69 -5.95
C ALA A 73 15.16 -9.98 -7.29
N GLU A 74 16.31 -10.26 -7.93
CA GLU A 74 16.65 -9.69 -9.23
C GLU A 74 15.79 -10.27 -10.38
N GLU A 75 15.59 -11.59 -10.40
CA GLU A 75 14.71 -12.24 -11.38
C GLU A 75 13.27 -11.76 -11.24
N LEU A 76 12.79 -11.62 -9.98
CA LEU A 76 11.46 -11.11 -9.68
C LEU A 76 11.29 -9.68 -10.18
N ASP A 77 12.24 -8.78 -9.93
CA ASP A 77 12.18 -7.39 -10.38
C ASP A 77 12.14 -7.30 -11.91
N ASN A 78 13.00 -8.06 -12.62
CA ASN A 78 13.00 -8.15 -14.07
C ASN A 78 11.67 -8.72 -14.61
N LEU A 79 11.10 -9.73 -13.95
CA LEU A 79 9.83 -10.34 -14.35
C LEU A 79 8.67 -9.35 -14.15
N LEU A 80 8.62 -8.67 -13.02
CA LEU A 80 7.61 -7.64 -12.73
C LEU A 80 7.70 -6.50 -13.76
N ALA A 81 8.89 -5.94 -14.00
CA ALA A 81 9.10 -4.88 -14.98
C ALA A 81 8.73 -5.31 -16.41
N GLY A 82 8.99 -6.58 -16.77
CA GLY A 82 8.67 -7.12 -18.08
C GLY A 82 7.19 -7.45 -18.31
N LYS A 83 6.42 -7.73 -17.26
CA LYS A 83 5.05 -8.24 -17.36
C LYS A 83 3.99 -7.26 -16.87
N LEU A 84 4.30 -6.45 -15.87
CA LEU A 84 3.37 -5.50 -15.25
C LEU A 84 3.79 -4.06 -15.57
N GLY A 85 2.83 -3.15 -15.64
CA GLY A 85 3.08 -1.71 -15.65
C GLY A 85 3.46 -1.19 -14.26
N PHE A 86 2.84 -1.77 -13.23
CA PHE A 86 3.19 -1.55 -11.83
C PHE A 86 2.63 -2.66 -10.94
N LEU A 87 3.26 -2.84 -9.79
CA LEU A 87 2.76 -3.61 -8.65
C LEU A 87 3.10 -2.82 -7.38
N SER A 88 2.11 -2.59 -6.54
CA SER A 88 2.25 -1.84 -5.30
C SER A 88 1.54 -2.53 -4.15
N PHE A 89 2.19 -2.52 -3.00
CA PHE A 89 1.63 -2.89 -1.70
C PHE A 89 1.64 -1.64 -0.82
N THR A 90 0.48 -1.22 -0.35
CA THR A 90 0.31 0.00 0.45
C THR A 90 -0.73 -0.22 1.53
N THR A 91 -0.76 0.68 2.49
CA THR A 91 -1.84 0.74 3.47
C THR A 91 -2.75 1.91 3.14
N GLU A 92 -4.06 1.73 3.28
CA GLU A 92 -5.06 2.77 3.12
C GLU A 92 -5.99 2.82 4.33
N VAL A 93 -6.49 4.00 4.64
CA VAL A 93 -7.46 4.21 5.72
C VAL A 93 -8.73 4.77 5.11
N MET A 94 -9.80 4.00 5.19
CA MET A 94 -11.11 4.40 4.70
C MET A 94 -12.00 4.84 5.86
N THR A 95 -12.75 5.91 5.63
CA THR A 95 -13.80 6.40 6.53
C THR A 95 -15.10 6.45 5.75
N GLN A 96 -16.20 6.12 6.40
CA GLN A 96 -17.54 6.31 5.85
C GLN A 96 -18.19 7.52 6.52
N PRO A 97 -18.83 8.42 5.77
CA PRO A 97 -19.44 9.64 6.34
C PRO A 97 -20.48 9.38 7.44
N ASP A 98 -21.18 8.25 7.35
CA ASP A 98 -22.31 7.91 8.23
C ASP A 98 -21.98 6.81 9.25
N VAL A 99 -20.72 6.39 9.35
CA VAL A 99 -20.29 5.34 10.26
C VAL A 99 -19.08 5.83 11.05
N ASP A 100 -19.18 5.85 12.36
CA ASP A 100 -18.08 6.16 13.30
C ASP A 100 -17.00 5.05 13.26
N GLY A 101 -16.59 4.64 12.05
CA GLY A 101 -15.64 3.58 11.85
C GLY A 101 -14.42 4.04 11.05
N VAL A 102 -13.26 3.63 11.52
CA VAL A 102 -12.01 3.73 10.77
C VAL A 102 -11.61 2.34 10.33
N HIS A 103 -11.48 2.17 9.03
CA HIS A 103 -11.18 0.87 8.42
C HIS A 103 -9.83 0.93 7.72
N PRO A 104 -8.75 0.45 8.37
CA PRO A 104 -7.46 0.29 7.71
C PRO A 104 -7.47 -0.93 6.79
N TYR A 105 -6.89 -0.79 5.62
CA TYR A 105 -6.72 -1.85 4.63
C TYR A 105 -5.27 -1.96 4.19
N LEU A 106 -4.83 -3.19 3.92
CA LEU A 106 -3.69 -3.41 3.05
C LEU A 106 -4.24 -3.48 1.62
N LEU A 107 -3.68 -2.67 0.74
CA LEU A 107 -4.04 -2.59 -0.67
C LEU A 107 -2.93 -3.16 -1.53
N VAL A 108 -3.28 -4.17 -2.31
CA VAL A 108 -2.44 -4.67 -3.40
C VAL A 108 -3.00 -4.15 -4.70
N SER A 109 -2.26 -3.27 -5.38
CA SER A 109 -2.65 -2.72 -6.68
C SER A 109 -1.66 -3.10 -7.76
N ALA A 110 -2.18 -3.53 -8.90
CA ALA A 110 -1.38 -3.89 -10.05
C ALA A 110 -2.06 -3.44 -11.35
N GLY A 111 -1.25 -3.16 -12.36
CA GLY A 111 -1.70 -2.83 -13.70
C GLY A 111 -0.90 -3.54 -14.76
N ALA A 112 -1.55 -4.00 -15.82
CA ALA A 112 -0.91 -4.66 -16.94
C ALA A 112 -1.63 -4.38 -18.26
N LEU A 113 -0.96 -4.66 -19.37
CA LEU A 113 -1.63 -4.73 -20.67
C LEU A 113 -2.62 -5.91 -20.67
N SER A 114 -3.76 -5.76 -21.33
CA SER A 114 -4.82 -6.78 -21.40
C SER A 114 -4.31 -8.13 -21.92
N GLU A 115 -3.33 -8.13 -22.79
CA GLU A 115 -2.67 -9.35 -23.29
C GLU A 115 -1.80 -10.05 -22.23
N LYS A 116 -1.47 -9.38 -21.14
CA LYS A 116 -0.70 -9.89 -20.00
C LYS A 116 -1.56 -10.09 -18.75
N ILE A 117 -2.88 -10.22 -18.90
CA ILE A 117 -3.83 -10.28 -17.78
C ILE A 117 -3.55 -11.45 -16.83
N ASN A 118 -3.00 -12.56 -17.33
CA ASN A 118 -2.61 -13.69 -16.50
C ASN A 118 -1.51 -13.31 -15.49
N ALA A 119 -0.55 -12.47 -15.92
CA ALA A 119 0.50 -11.96 -15.02
C ALA A 119 -0.08 -11.05 -13.93
N LEU A 120 -1.16 -10.31 -14.25
CA LEU A 120 -1.86 -9.47 -13.29
C LEU A 120 -2.46 -10.27 -12.12
N ALA A 121 -2.80 -11.53 -12.33
CA ALA A 121 -3.30 -12.40 -11.27
C ALA A 121 -2.18 -13.19 -10.56
N SER A 122 -1.21 -13.72 -11.34
CA SER A 122 -0.20 -14.65 -10.80
C SER A 122 0.92 -13.95 -10.03
N LEU A 123 1.47 -12.85 -10.55
CA LEU A 123 2.64 -12.21 -9.94
C LEU A 123 2.35 -11.51 -8.59
N PRO A 124 1.25 -10.76 -8.41
CA PRO A 124 0.91 -10.25 -7.08
C PRO A 124 0.71 -11.38 -6.06
N ARG A 125 0.09 -12.49 -6.49
CA ARG A 125 -0.09 -13.66 -5.63
C ARG A 125 1.26 -14.29 -5.24
N GLU A 126 2.18 -14.48 -6.18
CA GLU A 126 3.52 -15.01 -5.89
C GLU A 126 4.23 -14.13 -4.85
N VAL A 127 4.29 -12.81 -5.07
CA VAL A 127 4.93 -11.89 -4.14
C VAL A 127 4.28 -11.94 -2.77
N TRP A 128 2.94 -11.97 -2.71
CA TRP A 128 2.22 -11.99 -1.45
C TRP A 128 2.39 -13.30 -0.68
N SER A 129 2.32 -14.46 -1.38
CA SER A 129 2.23 -15.77 -0.73
C SER A 129 3.56 -16.47 -0.59
N ASN A 130 4.55 -16.16 -1.43
CA ASN A 130 5.76 -16.95 -1.59
C ASN A 130 7.04 -16.18 -1.25
N THR A 131 6.94 -14.92 -0.78
CA THR A 131 8.12 -14.17 -0.31
C THR A 131 8.73 -14.85 0.92
N LEU A 132 10.03 -15.08 0.89
CA LEU A 132 10.80 -15.75 1.94
C LEU A 132 11.12 -14.74 3.06
N LEU A 133 10.14 -14.45 3.91
CA LEU A 133 10.31 -13.50 5.01
C LEU A 133 11.11 -14.08 6.17
N ALA A 134 10.87 -15.35 6.53
CA ALA A 134 11.54 -16.00 7.65
C ALA A 134 13.03 -16.25 7.40
N ASP A 135 13.41 -16.44 6.13
CA ASP A 135 14.79 -16.69 5.70
C ASP A 135 15.44 -15.42 5.11
N ALA A 136 14.86 -14.24 5.39
CA ALA A 136 15.37 -12.99 4.86
C ALA A 136 16.75 -12.66 5.44
N ASP A 137 17.66 -12.23 4.58
CA ASP A 137 18.96 -11.71 5.00
C ASP A 137 18.77 -10.47 5.88
N ALA A 138 19.20 -10.57 7.14
CA ALA A 138 19.09 -9.50 8.13
C ALA A 138 19.73 -8.18 7.67
N ASP A 139 20.89 -8.24 7.02
CA ASP A 139 21.56 -7.05 6.50
C ASP A 139 20.72 -6.40 5.39
N ARG A 140 20.13 -7.21 4.52
CA ARG A 140 19.21 -6.71 3.47
C ARG A 140 17.97 -6.05 4.06
N VAL A 141 17.36 -6.66 5.09
CA VAL A 141 16.21 -6.07 5.79
C VAL A 141 16.61 -4.75 6.42
N ARG A 142 17.72 -4.71 7.16
CA ARG A 142 18.26 -3.48 7.78
C ARG A 142 18.48 -2.36 6.75
N ASP A 143 19.02 -2.69 5.58
CA ASP A 143 19.24 -1.73 4.50
C ASP A 143 17.92 -1.14 3.99
N VAL A 144 16.91 -1.98 3.75
CA VAL A 144 15.57 -1.52 3.34
C VAL A 144 14.96 -0.61 4.39
N LEU A 145 14.97 -1.00 5.67
CA LEU A 145 14.43 -0.19 6.77
C LEU A 145 15.18 1.15 6.90
N THR A 146 16.50 1.15 6.72
CA THR A 146 17.31 2.37 6.72
C THR A 146 16.93 3.30 5.57
N GLN A 147 16.71 2.78 4.38
CA GLN A 147 16.25 3.57 3.24
C GLN A 147 14.85 4.17 3.47
N ILE A 148 13.94 3.43 4.10
CA ILE A 148 12.63 3.96 4.49
C ILE A 148 12.79 5.14 5.46
N ARG A 149 13.62 4.99 6.49
CA ARG A 149 13.89 6.05 7.47
C ARG A 149 14.43 7.31 6.79
N ILE A 150 15.45 7.17 5.93
CA ILE A 150 16.03 8.29 5.18
C ILE A 150 14.96 8.98 4.32
N GLY A 151 14.10 8.20 3.66
CA GLY A 151 13.01 8.73 2.85
C GLY A 151 11.99 9.55 3.67
N LEU A 152 11.65 9.08 4.89
CA LEU A 152 10.77 9.82 5.81
C LEU A 152 11.42 11.12 6.30
N GLU A 153 12.70 11.09 6.69
CA GLU A 153 13.45 12.28 7.12
C GLU A 153 13.52 13.33 6.02
N GLN A 154 13.77 12.92 4.78
CA GLN A 154 13.71 13.79 3.61
C GLN A 154 12.29 14.35 3.37
N GLY A 155 11.27 13.51 3.56
CA GLY A 155 9.87 13.90 3.49
C GLY A 155 9.54 14.99 4.51
N PHE A 156 10.01 14.88 5.75
CA PHE A 156 9.82 15.90 6.78
C PHE A 156 10.55 17.21 6.46
N ILE A 157 11.73 17.16 5.85
CA ILE A 157 12.44 18.35 5.41
C ILE A 157 11.67 19.07 4.28
N ASN A 158 11.21 18.31 3.29
CA ASN A 158 10.59 18.87 2.09
C ASN A 158 9.12 19.28 2.31
N ASN A 159 8.38 18.54 3.15
CA ASN A 159 6.94 18.66 3.37
C ASN A 159 6.56 18.69 4.86
N GLY A 160 7.38 19.30 5.71
CA GLY A 160 7.15 19.35 7.16
C GLY A 160 5.79 19.93 7.55
N HIS A 161 5.26 20.84 6.76
CA HIS A 161 3.91 21.40 6.99
C HIS A 161 2.81 20.32 6.88
N SER A 162 2.94 19.38 5.94
CA SER A 162 1.99 18.27 5.80
C SER A 162 2.10 17.28 6.95
N ALA A 163 3.32 16.95 7.38
CA ALA A 163 3.55 16.10 8.55
C ALA A 163 2.99 16.75 9.83
N ALA A 164 3.22 18.06 10.01
CA ALA A 164 2.67 18.81 11.15
C ALA A 164 1.13 18.85 11.14
N LEU A 165 0.52 19.00 9.94
CA LEU A 165 -0.93 18.97 9.80
C LEU A 165 -1.49 17.59 10.13
N GLY A 166 -0.90 16.49 9.60
CA GLY A 166 -1.29 15.12 9.91
C GLY A 166 -1.25 14.89 11.43
N ARG A 167 -0.14 15.27 12.07
CA ARG A 167 0.03 15.18 13.51
C ARG A 167 -1.03 15.99 14.28
N ALA A 168 -1.32 17.20 13.85
CA ALA A 168 -2.35 18.04 14.48
C ALA A 168 -3.76 17.42 14.36
N MET A 169 -4.06 16.83 13.20
CA MET A 169 -5.36 16.16 12.96
C MET A 169 -5.53 14.92 13.83
N SER A 170 -4.46 14.22 14.21
CA SER A 170 -4.54 13.03 15.05
C SER A 170 -5.07 13.31 16.48
N TYR A 171 -5.07 14.57 16.92
CA TYR A 171 -5.69 14.94 18.19
C TYR A 171 -7.22 15.00 18.15
N SER A 172 -7.83 14.98 16.96
CA SER A 172 -9.28 15.17 16.80
C SER A 172 -9.95 14.16 15.86
N SER A 173 -9.17 13.37 15.12
CA SER A 173 -9.68 12.44 14.11
C SER A 173 -9.13 11.02 14.32
N PRO A 174 -9.98 10.02 14.58
CA PRO A 174 -9.54 8.62 14.71
C PRO A 174 -8.82 8.10 13.48
N SER A 175 -9.24 8.50 12.28
CA SER A 175 -8.56 8.11 11.04
C SER A 175 -7.15 8.67 10.95
N ALA A 176 -6.94 9.91 11.42
CA ALA A 176 -5.62 10.51 11.45
C ALA A 176 -4.69 9.83 12.48
N VAL A 177 -5.24 9.33 13.60
CA VAL A 177 -4.47 8.49 14.56
C VAL A 177 -3.95 7.23 13.88
N VAL A 178 -4.80 6.53 13.12
CA VAL A 178 -4.39 5.34 12.38
C VAL A 178 -3.37 5.68 11.28
N CYS A 179 -3.54 6.79 10.57
CA CYS A 179 -2.57 7.27 9.58
C CYS A 179 -1.20 7.58 10.21
N GLU A 180 -1.15 8.12 11.43
CA GLU A 180 0.11 8.36 12.14
C GLU A 180 0.88 7.06 12.39
N GLN A 181 0.18 5.97 12.78
CA GLN A 181 0.78 4.65 12.97
C GLN A 181 1.26 4.01 11.66
N LEU A 182 0.56 4.26 10.56
CA LEU A 182 0.87 3.62 9.29
C LEU A 182 1.95 4.38 8.48
N SER A 183 2.03 5.70 8.61
CA SER A 183 2.90 6.50 7.72
C SER A 183 3.33 7.86 8.27
N GLY A 184 2.86 8.23 9.46
CA GLY A 184 3.13 9.54 10.06
C GLY A 184 4.38 9.59 10.93
N VAL A 185 4.37 10.53 11.88
CA VAL A 185 5.48 10.71 12.83
C VAL A 185 5.61 9.52 13.77
N ASP A 186 4.49 8.91 14.18
CA ASP A 186 4.50 7.74 15.08
C ASP A 186 5.15 6.53 14.37
N PHE A 187 4.86 6.32 13.09
CA PHE A 187 5.56 5.32 12.29
C PHE A 187 7.07 5.57 12.19
N TYR A 188 7.47 6.82 12.00
CA TYR A 188 8.90 7.18 11.99
C TYR A 188 9.58 6.90 13.31
N LEU A 189 8.95 7.24 14.44
CA LEU A 189 9.49 6.97 15.78
C LEU A 189 9.61 5.47 16.05
N PHE A 190 8.61 4.70 15.66
CA PHE A 190 8.62 3.24 15.71
C PHE A 190 9.79 2.67 14.88
N LEU A 191 9.95 3.11 13.63
CA LEU A 191 11.01 2.62 12.74
C LEU A 191 12.41 2.97 13.27
N ARG A 192 12.57 4.15 13.85
CA ARG A 192 13.84 4.56 14.46
C ARG A 192 14.18 3.66 15.65
N ASP A 193 13.24 3.42 16.55
CA ASP A 193 13.42 2.54 17.70
C ASP A 193 13.72 1.09 17.26
N LEU A 194 13.01 0.60 16.25
CA LEU A 194 13.25 -0.72 15.67
C LEU A 194 14.69 -0.85 15.11
N LEU A 195 15.19 0.18 14.42
CA LEU A 195 16.56 0.17 13.88
C LEU A 195 17.63 0.30 14.97
N GLU A 196 17.35 1.03 16.05
CA GLU A 196 18.27 1.15 17.20
C GLU A 196 18.43 -0.19 17.93
N HIS A 197 17.38 -1.02 17.97
CA HIS A 197 17.35 -2.32 18.65
C HIS A 197 17.22 -3.50 17.67
N PHE A 198 17.67 -3.33 16.44
CA PHE A 198 17.41 -4.26 15.35
C PHE A 198 17.88 -5.68 15.65
N ASP A 199 19.12 -5.83 16.15
CA ASP A 199 19.71 -7.15 16.42
C ASP A 199 19.02 -7.88 17.59
N GLU A 200 18.37 -7.16 18.48
CA GLU A 200 17.59 -7.70 19.61
C GLU A 200 16.18 -8.15 19.22
N ARG A 201 15.70 -7.69 18.05
CA ARG A 201 14.33 -7.91 17.55
C ARG A 201 14.28 -8.72 16.25
N LEU A 202 15.36 -9.45 15.94
CA LEU A 202 15.45 -10.30 14.76
C LEU A 202 14.65 -11.62 14.92
N ASP A 203 14.23 -11.97 16.12
CA ASP A 203 13.40 -13.12 16.46
C ASP A 203 11.89 -12.67 16.36
#